data_b345dc8cc7fba8300b2ffc51f8ce8ee4
#
_entry.id   b345dc8cc7fba8300b2ffc51f8ce8ee4
#
_cell.length_a   1.000
_cell.length_b   1.000
_cell.length_c   1.000
_cell.angle_alpha   90.00
_cell.angle_beta   90.00
_cell.angle_gamma   90.00
#
_symmetry.space_group_name_H-M   'P 1'
#
loop_
_entity.id
_entity.type
_entity.pdbx_description
1 polymer ?
#
loop_
_entity_poly.entity_id
_entity_poly.type
_entity_poly.pdbx_seq_one_letter_code
_entity_poly.pdbx_strand_id
1 'polypeptide(L)'
;MEFALIKNQIPSMEKMRMVNSGTEATMSCVRLARGVTGKNKIIKFTGCYHGHVDSLLVKAGSGVSTFGLPDSPGIPEELAKLTYSCPYNDAQAVLEIAKDIGDDLAAIIVEPIAGNMGFVPGDLEFLSTLRNICDQNN
;
A
#
# COMPACT_ATOMS: atom_id res chain seq x y z
N MET A 1 0.04 9.93 27.69
CA MET A 1 1.49 9.65 27.80
C MET A 1 2.02 8.92 26.55
N GLU A 2 1.39 7.84 26.08
CA GLU A 2 1.82 7.05 24.92
C GLU A 2 1.86 7.84 23.59
N PHE A 3 0.85 8.64 23.31
CA PHE A 3 0.80 9.46 22.09
C PHE A 3 2.00 10.42 21.97
N ALA A 4 2.37 11.08 23.07
CA ALA A 4 3.50 12.00 23.08
C ALA A 4 4.83 11.31 22.79
N LEU A 5 5.01 10.09 23.31
CA LEU A 5 6.22 9.29 23.05
C LEU A 5 6.32 8.89 21.57
N ILE A 6 5.22 8.41 20.98
CA ILE A 6 5.17 8.02 19.56
C ILE A 6 5.40 9.23 18.65
N LYS A 7 4.75 10.36 18.95
CA LYS A 7 4.91 11.59 18.17
C LYS A 7 6.36 12.11 18.18
N ASN A 8 7.08 11.96 19.30
CA ASN A 8 8.48 12.35 19.38
C ASN A 8 9.40 11.45 18.51
N GLN A 9 9.02 10.19 18.30
CA GLN A 9 9.79 9.27 17.46
C GLN A 9 9.41 9.37 15.97
N ILE A 10 8.17 9.77 15.67
CA ILE A 10 7.63 9.90 14.32
C ILE A 10 7.06 11.32 14.17
N PRO A 11 7.90 12.33 13.89
CA PRO A 11 7.49 13.74 13.89
C PRO A 11 6.40 14.10 12.88
N SER A 12 6.28 13.33 11.78
CA SER A 12 5.24 13.51 10.75
C SER A 12 3.83 13.14 11.23
N MET A 13 3.71 12.48 12.39
CA MET A 13 2.44 12.03 12.92
C MET A 13 1.73 13.14 13.68
N GLU A 14 0.67 13.71 13.11
CA GLU A 14 -0.13 14.75 13.77
C GLU A 14 -1.27 14.19 14.61
N LYS A 15 -1.89 13.11 14.13
CA LYS A 15 -3.02 12.43 14.79
C LYS A 15 -2.78 10.93 14.82
N MET A 16 -3.27 10.28 15.85
CA MET A 16 -3.13 8.84 16.04
C MET A 16 -4.42 8.23 16.55
N ARG A 17 -4.71 7.03 16.06
CA ARG A 17 -5.74 6.15 16.60
C ARG A 17 -5.15 4.78 16.86
N MET A 18 -5.33 4.28 18.07
CA MET A 18 -4.96 2.91 18.42
C MET A 18 -6.06 1.94 17.98
N VAL A 19 -5.62 0.77 17.51
CA VAL A 19 -6.46 -0.36 17.12
C VAL A 19 -5.87 -1.65 17.70
N ASN A 20 -6.57 -2.79 17.60
CA ASN A 20 -6.13 -4.02 18.26
C ASN A 20 -5.19 -4.89 17.41
N SER A 21 -5.09 -4.63 16.11
CA SER A 21 -4.26 -5.43 15.20
C SER A 21 -3.75 -4.62 14.01
N GLY A 22 -2.69 -5.13 13.35
CA GLY A 22 -2.21 -4.58 12.10
C GLY A 22 -3.25 -4.62 10.98
N THR A 23 -4.08 -5.67 10.93
CA THR A 23 -5.19 -5.76 9.97
C THR A 23 -6.20 -4.64 10.15
N GLU A 24 -6.59 -4.32 11.38
CA GLU A 24 -7.48 -3.19 11.66
C GLU A 24 -6.84 -1.84 11.28
N ALA A 25 -5.54 -1.69 11.52
CA ALA A 25 -4.80 -0.50 11.13
C ALA A 25 -4.81 -0.30 9.62
N THR A 26 -4.38 -1.31 8.86
CA THR A 26 -4.30 -1.23 7.39
C THR A 26 -5.66 -1.11 6.73
N MET A 27 -6.67 -1.83 7.22
CA MET A 27 -8.07 -1.66 6.80
C MET A 27 -8.55 -0.22 6.97
N SER A 28 -8.23 0.39 8.12
CA SER A 28 -8.63 1.77 8.41
C SER A 28 -7.88 2.77 7.53
N CYS A 29 -6.57 2.54 7.27
CA CYS A 29 -5.76 3.37 6.39
C CYS A 29 -6.27 3.33 4.94
N VAL A 30 -6.59 2.15 4.40
CA VAL A 30 -7.15 1.99 3.06
C VAL A 30 -8.49 2.73 2.93
N ARG A 31 -9.39 2.56 3.90
CA ARG A 31 -10.68 3.25 3.91
C ARG A 31 -10.51 4.76 4.00
N LEU A 32 -9.61 5.23 4.84
CA LEU A 32 -9.31 6.65 5.01
C LEU A 32 -8.75 7.25 3.71
N ALA A 33 -7.78 6.60 3.09
CA ALA A 33 -7.19 7.05 1.84
C ALA A 33 -8.25 7.20 0.73
N ARG A 34 -9.08 6.18 0.53
CA ARG A 34 -10.20 6.24 -0.43
C ARG A 34 -11.21 7.35 -0.10
N GLY A 35 -11.53 7.51 1.19
CA GLY A 35 -12.49 8.54 1.63
C GLY A 35 -11.99 9.98 1.46
N VAL A 36 -10.71 10.22 1.67
CA VAL A 36 -10.10 11.55 1.54
C VAL A 36 -9.86 11.92 0.08
N THR A 37 -9.38 10.97 -0.72
CA THR A 37 -9.02 11.23 -2.12
C THR A 37 -10.21 11.11 -3.08
N GLY A 38 -11.27 10.39 -2.70
CA GLY A 38 -12.36 10.01 -3.60
C GLY A 38 -11.96 8.98 -4.66
N LYS A 39 -10.77 8.39 -4.54
CA LYS A 39 -10.16 7.45 -5.49
C LYS A 39 -10.25 6.02 -4.95
N ASN A 40 -10.08 5.00 -5.81
CA ASN A 40 -10.37 3.61 -5.44
C ASN A 40 -9.14 2.70 -5.41
N LYS A 41 -8.16 2.93 -6.28
CA LYS A 41 -7.08 1.99 -6.53
C LYS A 41 -5.92 2.15 -5.56
N ILE A 42 -5.26 1.04 -5.27
CA ILE A 42 -4.15 0.96 -4.33
C ILE A 42 -3.00 0.18 -4.96
N ILE A 43 -1.77 0.62 -4.70
CA ILE A 43 -0.56 -0.16 -5.00
C ILE A 43 -0.04 -0.77 -3.70
N LYS A 44 0.29 -2.05 -3.74
CA LYS A 44 1.04 -2.80 -2.70
C LYS A 44 2.24 -3.50 -3.33
N PHE A 45 3.06 -4.16 -2.52
CA PHE A 45 4.28 -4.83 -3.01
C PHE A 45 4.28 -6.32 -2.72
N THR A 46 4.78 -7.09 -3.70
CA THR A 46 5.01 -8.54 -3.56
C THR A 46 6.00 -8.79 -2.43
N GLY A 47 5.68 -9.73 -1.56
CA GLY A 47 6.51 -10.05 -0.38
C GLY A 47 6.17 -9.26 0.87
N CYS A 48 5.51 -8.08 0.75
CA CYS A 48 4.99 -7.34 1.89
C CYS A 48 3.68 -7.96 2.42
N TYR A 49 3.51 -7.95 3.74
CA TYR A 49 2.30 -8.44 4.40
C TYR A 49 1.63 -7.33 5.23
N HIS A 50 0.36 -7.10 4.94
CA HIS A 50 -0.39 -6.00 5.54
C HIS A 50 -1.64 -6.45 6.29
N GLY A 51 -1.64 -7.67 6.83
CA GLY A 51 -2.80 -8.28 7.47
C GLY A 51 -3.72 -8.97 6.45
N HIS A 52 -4.93 -9.33 6.88
CA HIS A 52 -5.83 -10.19 6.12
C HIS A 52 -7.15 -9.51 5.71
N VAL A 53 -7.15 -8.20 5.52
CA VAL A 53 -8.28 -7.51 4.89
C VAL A 53 -8.35 -7.84 3.40
N ASP A 54 -9.53 -8.10 2.88
CA ASP A 54 -9.77 -8.55 1.50
C ASP A 54 -9.04 -7.70 0.44
N SER A 55 -9.04 -6.37 0.62
CA SER A 55 -8.36 -5.44 -0.29
C SER A 55 -6.85 -5.67 -0.39
N LEU A 56 -6.22 -6.31 0.58
CA LEU A 56 -4.77 -6.51 0.64
C LEU A 56 -4.36 -7.99 0.47
N LEU A 57 -5.33 -8.91 0.46
CA LEU A 57 -5.12 -10.33 0.12
C LEU A 57 -5.18 -10.53 -1.40
N VAL A 58 -4.26 -9.87 -2.09
CA VAL A 58 -4.19 -9.82 -3.53
C VAL A 58 -2.76 -10.12 -3.96
N LYS A 59 -2.60 -10.96 -4.97
CA LYS A 59 -1.31 -11.28 -5.61
C LYS A 59 -1.19 -10.65 -6.98
N ALA A 60 0.04 -10.56 -7.49
CA ALA A 60 0.31 -10.08 -8.83
C ALA A 60 -0.39 -10.97 -9.88
N GLY A 61 -0.98 -10.35 -10.89
CA GLY A 61 -1.42 -11.04 -12.10
C GLY A 61 -0.24 -11.45 -12.98
N SER A 62 -0.52 -11.98 -14.17
CA SER A 62 0.47 -12.55 -15.09
C SER A 62 1.28 -11.53 -15.92
N GLY A 63 1.19 -10.22 -15.65
CA GLY A 63 1.92 -9.17 -16.35
C GLY A 63 2.19 -7.97 -15.46
N VAL A 64 3.09 -7.08 -15.91
CA VAL A 64 3.53 -5.90 -15.12
C VAL A 64 2.37 -4.94 -14.82
N SER A 65 1.38 -4.85 -15.69
CA SER A 65 0.21 -3.96 -15.59
C SER A 65 -1.08 -4.70 -15.24
N THR A 66 -1.01 -5.90 -14.67
CA THR A 66 -2.23 -6.69 -14.40
C THR A 66 -2.83 -6.37 -13.05
N PHE A 67 -4.16 -6.23 -13.05
CA PHE A 67 -4.97 -6.17 -11.83
C PHE A 67 -4.62 -7.30 -10.87
N GLY A 68 -4.70 -7.05 -9.59
CA GLY A 68 -4.53 -8.07 -8.58
C GLY A 68 -5.55 -9.21 -8.75
N LEU A 69 -5.07 -10.42 -8.56
CA LEU A 69 -5.91 -11.60 -8.45
C LEU A 69 -6.15 -11.92 -6.98
N PRO A 70 -7.32 -12.43 -6.59
CA PRO A 70 -7.54 -12.90 -5.23
C PRO A 70 -6.46 -13.90 -4.81
N ASP A 71 -5.85 -13.70 -3.65
CA ASP A 71 -4.86 -14.62 -3.09
C ASP A 71 -5.49 -15.67 -2.17
N SER A 72 -6.77 -15.50 -1.85
CA SER A 72 -7.53 -16.41 -1.01
C SER A 72 -8.94 -16.63 -1.57
N PRO A 73 -9.49 -17.85 -1.42
CA PRO A 73 -10.91 -18.10 -1.72
C PRO A 73 -11.81 -17.18 -0.89
N GLY A 74 -12.90 -16.71 -1.49
CA GLY A 74 -13.88 -15.86 -0.83
C GLY A 74 -13.67 -14.37 -1.02
N ILE A 75 -12.57 -13.93 -1.63
CA ILE A 75 -12.36 -12.53 -2.00
C ILE A 75 -13.05 -12.26 -3.33
N PRO A 76 -14.00 -11.28 -3.40
CA PRO A 76 -14.63 -10.91 -4.65
C PRO A 76 -13.61 -10.35 -5.65
N GLU A 77 -13.67 -10.79 -6.90
CA GLU A 77 -12.77 -10.31 -7.96
C GLU A 77 -12.85 -8.79 -8.15
N GLU A 78 -14.04 -8.22 -8.05
CA GLU A 78 -14.26 -6.77 -8.19
C GLU A 78 -13.50 -5.97 -7.13
N LEU A 79 -13.33 -6.52 -5.94
CA LEU A 79 -12.51 -5.89 -4.90
C LEU A 79 -11.01 -6.09 -5.16
N ALA A 80 -10.62 -7.28 -5.58
CA ALA A 80 -9.22 -7.59 -5.90
C ALA A 80 -8.67 -6.72 -7.05
N LYS A 81 -9.49 -6.41 -8.05
CA LYS A 81 -9.14 -5.52 -9.18
C LYS A 81 -8.78 -4.09 -8.78
N LEU A 82 -9.15 -3.66 -7.58
CA LEU A 82 -8.81 -2.34 -7.06
C LEU A 82 -7.42 -2.27 -6.43
N THR A 83 -6.70 -3.38 -6.36
CA THR A 83 -5.36 -3.44 -5.74
C THR A 83 -4.35 -4.01 -6.72
N TYR A 84 -3.29 -3.25 -6.96
CA TYR A 84 -2.18 -3.61 -7.83
C TYR A 84 -1.02 -4.11 -6.98
N SER A 85 -0.45 -5.25 -7.32
CA SER A 85 0.73 -5.80 -6.66
C SER A 85 1.95 -5.62 -7.56
N CYS A 86 2.93 -4.87 -7.07
CA CYS A 86 4.14 -4.50 -7.78
C CYS A 86 5.36 -5.23 -7.19
N PRO A 87 6.41 -5.53 -7.96
CA PRO A 87 7.68 -5.99 -7.39
C PRO A 87 8.24 -4.97 -6.39
N TYR A 88 8.79 -5.48 -5.28
CA TYR A 88 9.46 -4.63 -4.30
C TYR A 88 10.83 -4.18 -4.81
N ASN A 89 11.25 -2.95 -4.53
CA ASN A 89 12.49 -2.32 -5.01
C ASN A 89 12.57 -2.17 -6.56
N ASP A 90 11.42 -2.16 -7.25
CA ASP A 90 11.35 -1.90 -8.68
C ASP A 90 10.63 -0.57 -8.94
N ALA A 91 11.39 0.51 -8.92
CA ALA A 91 10.87 1.87 -9.13
C ALA A 91 10.23 2.03 -10.52
N GLN A 92 10.78 1.37 -11.55
CA GLN A 92 10.28 1.47 -12.92
C GLN A 92 8.90 0.79 -13.04
N ALA A 93 8.73 -0.39 -12.49
CA ALA A 93 7.45 -1.08 -12.48
C ALA A 93 6.36 -0.27 -11.77
N VAL A 94 6.71 0.42 -10.67
CA VAL A 94 5.76 1.30 -9.97
C VAL A 94 5.33 2.48 -10.83
N LEU A 95 6.28 3.13 -11.53
CA LEU A 95 5.97 4.24 -12.45
C LEU A 95 5.02 3.81 -13.57
N GLU A 96 5.24 2.65 -14.16
CA GLU A 96 4.38 2.10 -15.20
C GLU A 96 2.98 1.81 -14.69
N ILE A 97 2.85 1.15 -13.54
CA ILE A 97 1.57 0.85 -12.91
C ILE A 97 0.84 2.13 -12.49
N ALA A 98 1.54 3.10 -11.90
CA ALA A 98 0.94 4.37 -11.52
C ALA A 98 0.40 5.15 -12.73
N LYS A 99 1.12 5.11 -13.86
CA LYS A 99 0.67 5.69 -15.13
C LYS A 99 -0.59 5.01 -15.66
N ASP A 100 -0.67 3.68 -15.61
CA ASP A 100 -1.85 2.92 -16.04
C ASP A 100 -3.07 3.16 -15.14
N ILE A 101 -2.84 3.35 -13.84
CA ILE A 101 -3.90 3.68 -12.88
C ILE A 101 -4.46 5.07 -13.15
N GLY A 102 -3.60 6.02 -13.52
CA GLY A 102 -3.98 7.41 -13.74
C GLY A 102 -4.52 8.07 -12.46
N ASP A 103 -5.54 8.89 -12.61
CA ASP A 103 -6.09 9.72 -11.53
C ASP A 103 -6.84 8.93 -10.44
N ASP A 104 -7.01 7.61 -10.57
CA ASP A 104 -7.75 6.78 -9.60
C ASP A 104 -6.85 6.16 -8.50
N LEU A 105 -5.58 6.57 -8.39
CA LEU A 105 -4.66 6.10 -7.35
C LEU A 105 -4.96 6.77 -6.00
N ALA A 106 -5.53 6.01 -5.07
CA ALA A 106 -5.87 6.47 -3.73
C ALA A 106 -4.69 6.43 -2.76
N ALA A 107 -3.84 5.39 -2.84
CA ALA A 107 -2.70 5.22 -1.94
C ALA A 107 -1.69 4.18 -2.45
N ILE A 108 -0.49 4.29 -1.93
CA ILE A 108 0.55 3.26 -2.00
C ILE A 108 0.81 2.78 -0.57
N ILE A 109 0.73 1.46 -0.33
CA ILE A 109 1.05 0.86 0.97
C ILE A 109 2.36 0.06 0.86
N VAL A 110 3.31 0.36 1.74
CA VAL A 110 4.66 -0.23 1.71
C VAL A 110 5.19 -0.48 3.12
N GLU A 111 5.99 -1.53 3.27
CA GLU A 111 6.87 -1.69 4.42
C GLU A 111 8.23 -1.06 4.04
N PRO A 112 8.73 -0.03 4.74
CA PRO A 112 10.06 0.54 4.45
C PRO A 112 11.19 -0.47 4.60
N ILE A 113 10.98 -1.46 5.47
CA ILE A 113 11.80 -2.66 5.63
C ILE A 113 10.83 -3.83 5.62
N ALA A 114 10.81 -4.60 4.53
CA ALA A 114 9.88 -5.72 4.37
C ALA A 114 10.30 -6.91 5.25
N GLY A 115 9.59 -7.11 6.36
CA GLY A 115 9.90 -8.17 7.32
C GLY A 115 9.58 -9.56 6.79
N ASN A 116 8.42 -9.74 6.18
CA ASN A 116 7.88 -11.04 5.79
C ASN A 116 8.73 -11.79 4.74
N MET A 117 9.47 -11.10 3.89
CA MET A 117 10.32 -11.71 2.87
C MET A 117 11.81 -11.77 3.23
N GLY A 118 12.17 -11.69 4.51
CA GLY A 118 13.55 -11.86 4.99
C GLY A 118 14.25 -10.57 5.39
N PHE A 119 13.52 -9.56 5.87
CA PHE A 119 14.06 -8.30 6.37
C PHE A 119 14.79 -7.49 5.29
N VAL A 120 14.10 -7.23 4.16
CA VAL A 120 14.64 -6.54 3.00
C VAL A 120 14.36 -5.04 3.11
N PRO A 121 15.37 -4.16 3.17
CA PRO A 121 15.15 -2.72 3.16
C PRO A 121 14.69 -2.23 1.77
N GLY A 122 13.85 -1.21 1.75
CA GLY A 122 13.53 -0.49 0.54
C GLY A 122 14.69 0.41 0.12
N ASP A 123 15.05 0.36 -1.16
CA ASP A 123 16.08 1.24 -1.71
C ASP A 123 15.62 2.70 -1.67
N LEU A 124 16.57 3.61 -1.47
CA LEU A 124 16.25 5.03 -1.35
C LEU A 124 15.60 5.58 -2.64
N GLU A 125 16.07 5.16 -3.79
CA GLU A 125 15.48 5.52 -5.09
C GLU A 125 14.03 5.05 -5.18
N PHE A 126 13.78 3.78 -4.82
CA PHE A 126 12.43 3.20 -4.80
C PHE A 126 11.50 3.99 -3.87
N LEU A 127 11.88 4.20 -2.60
CA LEU A 127 11.05 4.91 -1.62
C LEU A 127 10.80 6.37 -2.04
N SER A 128 11.82 7.05 -2.60
CA SER A 128 11.68 8.41 -3.11
C SER A 128 10.73 8.47 -4.31
N THR A 129 10.77 7.46 -5.19
CA THR A 129 9.85 7.35 -6.32
C THR A 129 8.41 7.21 -5.85
N LEU A 130 8.14 6.36 -4.82
CA LEU A 130 6.81 6.23 -4.23
C LEU A 130 6.30 7.57 -3.71
N ARG A 131 7.14 8.32 -3.00
CA ARG A 131 6.78 9.63 -2.47
C ARG A 131 6.44 10.62 -3.59
N ASN A 132 7.29 10.68 -4.63
CA ASN A 132 7.07 11.57 -5.78
C ASN A 132 5.76 11.25 -6.52
N ILE A 133 5.44 9.96 -6.72
CA ILE A 133 4.15 9.56 -7.32
C ILE A 133 2.98 10.05 -6.47
N CYS A 134 3.05 9.90 -5.15
CA CYS A 134 1.99 10.36 -4.26
C CYS A 134 1.84 11.89 -4.30
N ASP A 135 2.94 12.64 -4.31
CA ASP A 135 2.93 14.11 -4.34
C ASP A 135 2.37 14.67 -5.66
N GLN A 136 2.54 13.94 -6.77
CA GLN A 136 2.02 14.32 -8.09
C GLN A 136 0.53 14.00 -8.27
N ASN A 137 0.01 13.07 -7.46
CA ASN A 137 -1.38 12.60 -7.59
C ASN A 137 -2.34 13.17 -6.53
N ASN A 138 -1.86 14.06 -5.63
CA ASN A 138 -2.63 14.66 -4.53
C ASN A 138 -3.23 13.63 -3.56
#